data_cd3f7803301d67e92e855dc28f67ef7f
#
_entry.id   cd3f7803301d67e92e855dc28f67ef7f
#
_cell.length_a   1.000
_cell.length_b   1.000
_cell.length_c   1.000
_cell.angle_alpha   90.00
_cell.angle_beta   90.00
_cell.angle_gamma   90.00
#
_symmetry.space_group_name_H-M   'P 1'
#
loop_
_entity.id
_entity.type
_entity.pdbx_description
1 polymer ?
#
loop_
_entity_poly.entity_id
_entity_poly.type
_entity_poly.pdbx_seq_one_letter_code
_entity_poly.pdbx_strand_id
1 'polypeptide(L)'
;MNDTLQIFKENIFEKELSKTETYWIDQIEFKIEDHDLIICVNSEFVKSSIEKKVFQKILDVVNKTSELNDCVFVLDPNKKSIDSFTPENTEHKEEEINISNEEDSVLEVDMSVFDNLLVGSSNNLAVTAAKNVVQNPGTRFNPLFIHGEPGVGKTHLLKTMEESSRSSYYIDSESFLESYVSGIKNQSIDLFKNKIRSVDILLIDDIQFFMGKKGVSEELFHTINYFLNNNKAVVLVSDQKPQNLLGFPERLISRILNGLVTDIEKPDKSMFKDFLTSVNKQNEENLLTDSNIQDLTCIDVSSFRDINGIVNSLIINKQTGVSNSEYISGLVKSSSGKQLMELTPEYLFEYVSNLHQVDKKLISSKNRSLEVGVARHLLVALLRKHTDLSLTQIGIYLGNRSHSTVLSYLNKAKNSPVVLKEINSFDNKLNMVEAS
;
A
#
# COMPACT_ATOMS: atom_id res chain seq x y z
N MET A 1 -41.23 26.35 -25.62
CA MET A 1 -40.00 25.79 -25.09
C MET A 1 -40.20 24.95 -23.80
N ASN A 2 -40.79 25.49 -22.72
CA ASN A 2 -41.08 24.68 -21.53
C ASN A 2 -42.08 23.55 -21.80
N ASP A 3 -43.09 23.78 -22.63
CA ASP A 3 -44.13 22.80 -22.99
C ASP A 3 -43.53 21.63 -23.80
N THR A 4 -42.62 21.90 -24.73
CA THR A 4 -41.93 20.88 -25.55
C THR A 4 -41.06 19.98 -24.71
N LEU A 5 -40.33 20.55 -23.72
CA LEU A 5 -39.50 19.77 -22.78
C LEU A 5 -40.35 18.86 -21.85
N GLN A 6 -41.51 19.37 -21.46
CA GLN A 6 -42.45 18.60 -20.64
C GLN A 6 -43.05 17.41 -21.42
N ILE A 7 -43.50 17.68 -22.67
CA ILE A 7 -43.99 16.62 -23.58
C ILE A 7 -42.88 15.57 -23.85
N PHE A 8 -41.64 16.00 -24.05
CA PHE A 8 -40.53 15.07 -24.22
C PHE A 8 -40.31 14.18 -22.97
N LYS A 9 -40.33 14.80 -21.79
CA LYS A 9 -40.19 14.04 -20.52
C LYS A 9 -41.34 13.05 -20.32
N GLU A 10 -42.56 13.43 -20.54
CA GLU A 10 -43.72 12.54 -20.46
C GLU A 10 -43.59 11.38 -21.45
N ASN A 11 -43.22 11.63 -22.69
CA ASN A 11 -43.05 10.60 -23.71
C ASN A 11 -41.90 9.64 -23.43
N ILE A 12 -40.81 10.04 -22.74
CA ILE A 12 -39.72 9.14 -22.43
C ILE A 12 -40.05 8.23 -21.23
N PHE A 13 -40.82 8.75 -20.26
CA PHE A 13 -41.29 7.98 -19.11
C PHE A 13 -42.47 7.04 -19.41
N GLU A 14 -43.24 7.32 -20.46
CA GLU A 14 -44.28 6.42 -20.96
C GLU A 14 -43.72 5.19 -21.68
N LYS A 15 -42.44 5.18 -22.07
CA LYS A 15 -41.79 3.98 -22.57
C LYS A 15 -41.52 3.01 -21.43
N GLU A 16 -41.72 1.70 -21.66
CA GLU A 16 -41.28 0.64 -20.73
C GLU A 16 -39.75 0.73 -20.53
N LEU A 17 -39.34 1.42 -19.48
CA LEU A 17 -37.97 1.53 -19.06
C LEU A 17 -37.64 0.46 -18.01
N SER A 18 -36.52 -0.21 -18.17
CA SER A 18 -35.97 -1.05 -17.10
C SER A 18 -35.50 -0.18 -15.93
N LYS A 19 -35.42 -0.72 -14.71
CA LYS A 19 -34.89 -0.02 -13.53
C LYS A 19 -33.52 0.62 -13.77
N THR A 20 -32.69 -0.03 -14.60
CA THR A 20 -31.37 0.47 -14.96
C THR A 20 -31.44 1.67 -15.91
N GLU A 21 -32.38 1.66 -16.86
CA GLU A 21 -32.58 2.75 -17.81
C GLU A 21 -33.17 3.99 -17.13
N THR A 22 -34.14 3.78 -16.24
CA THR A 22 -34.72 4.86 -15.40
C THR A 22 -33.61 5.54 -14.59
N TYR A 23 -32.74 4.75 -13.93
CA TYR A 23 -31.61 5.29 -13.19
C TYR A 23 -30.71 6.20 -14.05
N TRP A 24 -30.42 5.82 -15.30
CA TRP A 24 -29.58 6.64 -16.17
C TRP A 24 -30.29 7.89 -16.68
N ILE A 25 -31.60 7.85 -16.88
CA ILE A 25 -32.40 9.01 -17.26
C ILE A 25 -32.48 10.03 -16.11
N ASP A 26 -32.56 9.57 -14.86
CA ASP A 26 -32.58 10.43 -13.68
C ASP A 26 -31.24 11.17 -13.45
N GLN A 27 -30.14 10.67 -14.01
CA GLN A 27 -28.84 11.35 -13.97
C GLN A 27 -28.65 12.45 -15.02
N ILE A 28 -29.64 12.64 -15.89
CA ILE A 28 -29.57 13.56 -17.02
C ILE A 28 -30.42 14.80 -16.75
N GLU A 29 -29.92 15.97 -17.13
CA GLU A 29 -30.72 17.14 -17.29
C GLU A 29 -30.92 17.40 -18.78
N PHE A 30 -32.20 17.55 -19.16
CA PHE A 30 -32.58 17.89 -20.51
C PHE A 30 -32.86 19.38 -20.61
N LYS A 31 -32.26 20.03 -21.62
CA LYS A 31 -32.55 21.42 -22.02
C LYS A 31 -32.86 21.45 -23.52
N ILE A 32 -33.55 22.44 -23.97
CA ILE A 32 -33.80 22.65 -25.40
C ILE A 32 -33.21 24.01 -25.78
N GLU A 33 -32.30 24.01 -26.74
CA GLU A 33 -31.73 25.21 -27.35
C GLU A 33 -31.79 25.08 -28.87
N ASP A 34 -32.26 26.11 -29.57
CA ASP A 34 -32.37 26.19 -31.04
C ASP A 34 -33.01 24.95 -31.70
N HIS A 35 -34.04 24.35 -31.08
CA HIS A 35 -34.74 23.13 -31.51
C HIS A 35 -33.92 21.82 -31.35
N ASP A 36 -32.77 21.86 -30.68
CA ASP A 36 -32.01 20.68 -30.34
C ASP A 36 -32.18 20.30 -28.86
N LEU A 37 -32.21 18.99 -28.58
CA LEU A 37 -32.24 18.48 -27.20
C LEU A 37 -30.80 18.41 -26.64
N ILE A 38 -30.52 19.25 -25.67
CA ILE A 38 -29.23 19.24 -24.96
C ILE A 38 -29.29 18.26 -23.80
N ILE A 39 -28.43 17.27 -23.82
CA ILE A 39 -28.26 16.26 -22.77
C ILE A 39 -27.06 16.65 -21.89
N CYS A 40 -27.34 17.27 -20.72
CA CYS A 40 -26.30 17.69 -19.81
C CYS A 40 -25.89 16.52 -18.89
N VAL A 41 -24.62 16.15 -18.93
CA VAL A 41 -24.04 15.07 -18.13
C VAL A 41 -22.82 15.59 -17.34
N ASN A 42 -22.56 14.99 -16.18
CA ASN A 42 -21.50 15.42 -15.26
C ASN A 42 -20.13 14.78 -15.54
N SER A 43 -20.07 13.74 -16.37
CA SER A 43 -18.82 13.05 -16.68
C SER A 43 -18.88 12.26 -18.01
N GLU A 44 -17.71 12.03 -18.62
CA GLU A 44 -17.57 11.17 -19.81
C GLU A 44 -18.04 9.73 -19.57
N PHE A 45 -17.94 9.24 -18.34
CA PHE A 45 -18.44 7.91 -17.96
C PHE A 45 -19.98 7.84 -18.05
N VAL A 46 -20.67 8.86 -17.53
CA VAL A 46 -22.14 8.96 -17.60
C VAL A 46 -22.56 9.07 -19.05
N LYS A 47 -21.92 9.92 -19.85
CA LYS A 47 -22.15 10.05 -21.29
C LYS A 47 -22.06 8.69 -21.99
N SER A 48 -20.93 7.99 -21.86
CA SER A 48 -20.72 6.66 -22.48
C SER A 48 -21.73 5.60 -22.03
N SER A 49 -22.18 5.67 -20.79
CA SER A 49 -23.20 4.75 -20.25
C SER A 49 -24.59 5.03 -20.83
N ILE A 50 -24.94 6.30 -20.98
CA ILE A 50 -26.20 6.73 -21.62
C ILE A 50 -26.22 6.37 -23.10
N GLU A 51 -25.12 6.65 -23.82
CA GLU A 51 -24.96 6.29 -25.23
C GLU A 51 -25.20 4.79 -25.49
N LYS A 52 -24.69 3.94 -24.59
CA LYS A 52 -24.82 2.48 -24.73
C LYS A 52 -26.19 1.94 -24.32
N LYS A 53 -26.89 2.54 -23.34
CA LYS A 53 -28.05 1.91 -22.69
C LYS A 53 -29.37 2.58 -23.00
N VAL A 54 -29.39 3.89 -23.17
CA VAL A 54 -30.63 4.67 -23.21
C VAL A 54 -30.73 5.58 -24.44
N PHE A 55 -29.62 5.90 -25.08
CA PHE A 55 -29.56 6.90 -26.16
C PHE A 55 -30.50 6.58 -27.32
N GLN A 56 -30.64 5.33 -27.72
CA GLN A 56 -31.53 4.92 -28.78
C GLN A 56 -33.00 5.22 -28.43
N LYS A 57 -33.41 5.06 -27.16
CA LYS A 57 -34.76 5.41 -26.71
C LYS A 57 -34.99 6.90 -26.67
N ILE A 58 -33.95 7.67 -26.31
CA ILE A 58 -33.98 9.13 -26.35
C ILE A 58 -34.16 9.60 -27.80
N LEU A 59 -33.37 9.11 -28.74
CA LEU A 59 -33.47 9.41 -30.16
C LEU A 59 -34.86 9.09 -30.73
N ASP A 60 -35.42 7.95 -30.36
CA ASP A 60 -36.76 7.56 -30.81
C ASP A 60 -37.86 8.52 -30.33
N VAL A 61 -37.68 9.15 -29.17
CA VAL A 61 -38.62 10.17 -28.66
C VAL A 61 -38.38 11.52 -29.33
N VAL A 62 -37.13 11.92 -29.54
CA VAL A 62 -36.76 13.14 -30.29
C VAL A 62 -37.34 13.06 -31.68
N ASN A 63 -37.17 11.97 -32.42
CA ASN A 63 -37.70 11.79 -33.78
C ASN A 63 -39.24 11.79 -33.87
N LYS A 64 -39.92 11.53 -32.76
CA LYS A 64 -41.40 11.59 -32.68
C LYS A 64 -41.93 12.94 -32.28
N THR A 65 -41.08 13.82 -31.74
CA THR A 65 -41.46 15.15 -31.28
C THR A 65 -41.14 16.14 -32.38
N SER A 66 -42.16 16.59 -33.10
CA SER A 66 -42.06 17.38 -34.33
C SER A 66 -41.36 18.76 -34.20
N GLU A 67 -41.04 19.17 -32.98
CA GLU A 67 -40.36 20.43 -32.66
C GLU A 67 -38.88 20.28 -32.33
N LEU A 68 -38.33 19.03 -32.31
CA LEU A 68 -36.94 18.75 -32.02
C LEU A 68 -36.23 18.21 -33.29
N ASN A 69 -35.03 18.71 -33.54
CA ASN A 69 -34.23 18.35 -34.72
C ASN A 69 -33.18 17.27 -34.41
N ASP A 70 -32.40 17.46 -33.34
CA ASP A 70 -31.29 16.58 -32.99
C ASP A 70 -31.09 16.53 -31.46
N CYS A 71 -30.15 15.70 -31.00
CA CYS A 71 -29.72 15.68 -29.60
C CYS A 71 -28.21 15.78 -29.48
N VAL A 72 -27.76 16.64 -28.57
CA VAL A 72 -26.33 16.95 -28.34
C VAL A 72 -25.95 16.73 -26.87
N PHE A 73 -24.84 16.06 -26.63
CA PHE A 73 -24.29 15.93 -25.29
C PHE A 73 -23.43 17.12 -24.89
N VAL A 74 -23.69 17.68 -23.71
CA VAL A 74 -22.86 18.72 -23.09
C VAL A 74 -22.33 18.23 -21.74
N LEU A 75 -21.02 18.34 -21.56
CA LEU A 75 -20.36 18.03 -20.28
C LEU A 75 -20.40 19.28 -19.39
N ASP A 76 -21.09 19.18 -18.26
CA ASP A 76 -21.10 20.20 -17.22
C ASP A 76 -20.46 19.63 -15.94
N PRO A 77 -19.15 19.91 -15.70
CA PRO A 77 -18.43 19.38 -14.53
C PRO A 77 -18.90 19.95 -13.18
N ASN A 78 -19.67 21.03 -13.19
CA ASN A 78 -20.13 21.71 -11.97
C ASN A 78 -21.48 21.19 -11.46
N LYS A 79 -22.06 20.20 -12.12
CA LYS A 79 -23.36 19.67 -11.73
C LYS A 79 -23.22 18.62 -10.62
N LYS A 80 -23.78 18.91 -9.44
CA LYS A 80 -23.96 17.94 -8.34
C LYS A 80 -24.93 16.84 -8.76
N SER A 81 -24.57 15.57 -8.54
CA SER A 81 -25.48 14.43 -8.67
C SER A 81 -26.65 14.59 -7.68
N ILE A 82 -27.87 14.41 -8.19
CA ILE A 82 -29.07 14.40 -7.34
C ILE A 82 -29.14 13.04 -6.66
N ASP A 83 -28.79 13.00 -5.38
CA ASP A 83 -29.06 11.86 -4.50
C ASP A 83 -30.49 11.92 -4.03
N SER A 84 -31.28 10.89 -4.33
CA SER A 84 -32.32 10.45 -3.41
C SER A 84 -32.99 9.17 -3.89
N PHE A 85 -32.81 8.09 -3.16
CA PHE A 85 -33.81 7.02 -3.12
C PHE A 85 -33.99 6.57 -1.67
N THR A 86 -35.11 7.03 -1.06
CA THR A 86 -35.81 6.32 0.01
C THR A 86 -37.25 6.14 -0.44
N PRO A 87 -37.81 4.90 -0.43
CA PRO A 87 -39.23 4.70 -0.66
C PRO A 87 -40.02 4.73 0.67
N GLU A 88 -41.14 5.49 0.62
CA GLU A 88 -42.34 5.40 1.45
C GLU A 88 -42.27 5.81 2.94
N ASN A 89 -43.09 6.65 3.49
CA ASN A 89 -44.54 6.89 3.35
C ASN A 89 -44.99 8.14 4.09
N THR A 90 -46.03 8.79 3.51
CA THR A 90 -47.20 9.47 4.11
C THR A 90 -47.07 10.78 4.87
N GLU A 91 -47.66 11.78 4.25
CA GLU A 91 -48.66 12.75 4.72
C GLU A 91 -48.28 13.92 5.68
N HIS A 92 -48.45 15.10 5.10
CA HIS A 92 -48.98 16.40 5.66
C HIS A 92 -48.20 17.12 6.75
N LYS A 93 -47.61 18.23 6.38
CA LYS A 93 -48.08 19.59 6.72
C LYS A 93 -47.08 20.65 6.26
N GLU A 94 -47.60 21.63 5.51
CA GLU A 94 -46.94 22.90 5.25
C GLU A 94 -46.77 23.66 6.58
N GLU A 95 -45.51 23.97 6.94
CA GLU A 95 -45.18 25.09 7.79
C GLU A 95 -43.93 25.75 7.24
N GLU A 96 -44.10 27.04 6.90
CA GLU A 96 -43.02 27.94 6.52
C GLU A 96 -41.98 27.99 7.62
N ILE A 97 -40.74 27.56 7.32
CA ILE A 97 -39.59 27.78 8.20
C ILE A 97 -38.52 28.56 7.45
N ASN A 98 -38.16 29.67 8.06
CA ASN A 98 -37.14 30.62 7.67
C ASN A 98 -35.84 29.93 7.25
N ILE A 99 -35.27 30.43 6.16
CA ILE A 99 -33.91 30.16 5.70
C ILE A 99 -32.93 30.69 6.80
N SER A 100 -32.48 29.82 7.66
CA SER A 100 -31.26 30.01 8.42
C SER A 100 -30.20 29.14 7.79
N ASN A 101 -29.07 29.71 7.47
CA ASN A 101 -27.87 29.14 6.92
C ASN A 101 -27.59 27.75 7.47
N GLU A 102 -27.72 26.68 6.66
CA GLU A 102 -27.11 25.39 6.95
C GLU A 102 -25.61 25.59 6.76
N GLU A 103 -24.93 25.67 7.89
CA GLU A 103 -23.48 25.49 7.95
C GLU A 103 -23.14 24.16 7.26
N ASP A 104 -22.30 24.24 6.21
CA ASP A 104 -21.56 23.08 5.73
C ASP A 104 -21.06 22.31 6.96
N SER A 105 -21.45 21.06 7.09
CA SER A 105 -20.88 20.17 8.10
C SER A 105 -19.40 20.01 7.76
N VAL A 106 -18.59 20.93 8.25
CA VAL A 106 -17.14 20.85 8.20
C VAL A 106 -16.79 19.54 8.92
N LEU A 107 -16.31 18.54 8.14
CA LEU A 107 -15.71 17.35 8.73
C LEU A 107 -14.69 17.86 9.74
N GLU A 108 -14.92 17.63 11.03
CA GLU A 108 -13.96 18.02 12.07
C GLU A 108 -12.71 17.18 11.89
N VAL A 109 -11.73 17.75 11.20
CA VAL A 109 -10.43 17.16 10.92
C VAL A 109 -9.39 17.85 11.78
N ASP A 110 -8.79 17.10 12.69
CA ASP A 110 -7.66 17.59 13.49
C ASP A 110 -6.33 17.20 12.84
N MET A 111 -5.77 18.11 12.06
CA MET A 111 -4.48 17.90 11.39
C MET A 111 -3.29 17.94 12.36
N SER A 112 -3.45 18.44 13.60
CA SER A 112 -2.36 18.52 14.58
C SER A 112 -1.88 17.14 15.04
N VAL A 113 -2.73 16.10 14.89
CA VAL A 113 -2.36 14.70 15.17
C VAL A 113 -1.18 14.24 14.32
N PHE A 114 -1.10 14.72 13.08
CA PHE A 114 0.04 14.42 12.18
C PHE A 114 1.36 15.06 12.60
N ASP A 115 1.36 16.07 13.46
CA ASP A 115 2.59 16.72 13.96
C ASP A 115 3.36 15.81 14.91
N ASN A 116 2.70 14.77 15.44
CA ASN A 116 3.33 13.74 16.25
C ASN A 116 4.07 12.67 15.42
N LEU A 117 3.87 12.66 14.10
CA LEU A 117 4.59 11.75 13.20
C LEU A 117 5.99 12.26 12.91
N LEU A 118 6.94 11.35 12.99
CA LEU A 118 8.26 11.61 12.42
C LEU A 118 8.19 11.50 10.90
N VAL A 119 8.47 12.62 10.23
CA VAL A 119 8.44 12.71 8.77
C VAL A 119 9.86 12.90 8.24
N GLY A 120 10.27 12.03 7.33
CA GLY A 120 11.58 12.06 6.68
C GLY A 120 11.48 11.63 5.22
N SER A 121 12.62 11.48 4.56
CA SER A 121 12.68 11.08 3.15
C SER A 121 11.98 9.74 2.89
N SER A 122 12.01 8.82 3.86
CA SER A 122 11.49 7.46 3.76
C SER A 122 9.96 7.37 3.80
N ASN A 123 9.22 8.38 4.28
CA ASN A 123 7.77 8.32 4.43
C ASN A 123 7.02 9.58 4.01
N ASN A 124 7.72 10.62 3.57
CA ASN A 124 7.11 11.93 3.26
C ASN A 124 5.96 11.83 2.24
N LEU A 125 6.13 11.01 1.20
CA LEU A 125 5.09 10.85 0.17
C LEU A 125 3.84 10.19 0.75
N ALA A 126 4.00 9.13 1.55
CA ALA A 126 2.90 8.43 2.20
C ALA A 126 2.15 9.33 3.19
N VAL A 127 2.89 10.10 4.01
CA VAL A 127 2.30 11.06 4.97
C VAL A 127 1.56 12.18 4.25
N THR A 128 2.13 12.72 3.17
CA THR A 128 1.49 13.77 2.38
C THR A 128 0.22 13.25 1.72
N ALA A 129 0.24 12.04 1.15
CA ALA A 129 -0.95 11.40 0.59
C ALA A 129 -2.02 11.15 1.65
N ALA A 130 -1.64 10.65 2.83
CA ALA A 130 -2.54 10.42 3.94
C ALA A 130 -3.23 11.72 4.41
N LYS A 131 -2.47 12.81 4.58
CA LYS A 131 -3.02 14.14 4.89
C LYS A 131 -4.05 14.60 3.86
N ASN A 132 -3.75 14.44 2.58
CA ASN A 132 -4.68 14.80 1.51
C ASN A 132 -5.98 13.97 1.54
N VAL A 133 -5.88 12.66 1.80
CA VAL A 133 -7.05 11.77 1.91
C VAL A 133 -7.93 12.17 3.10
N VAL A 134 -7.34 12.53 4.24
CA VAL A 134 -8.10 12.95 5.43
C VAL A 134 -8.79 14.29 5.20
N GLN A 135 -8.12 15.25 4.55
CA GLN A 135 -8.68 16.57 4.28
C GLN A 135 -9.77 16.54 3.19
N ASN A 136 -9.62 15.66 2.20
CA ASN A 136 -10.49 15.60 1.03
C ASN A 136 -10.80 14.14 0.67
N PRO A 137 -11.64 13.44 1.47
CA PRO A 137 -12.01 12.06 1.18
C PRO A 137 -12.59 11.89 -0.23
N GLY A 138 -12.32 10.77 -0.86
CA GLY A 138 -12.90 10.41 -2.16
C GLY A 138 -12.33 11.14 -3.38
N THR A 139 -11.31 11.98 -3.20
CA THR A 139 -10.70 12.75 -4.29
C THR A 139 -9.59 11.96 -5.03
N ARG A 140 -8.57 12.65 -5.53
CA ARG A 140 -7.59 12.22 -6.53
C ARG A 140 -6.77 10.96 -6.18
N PHE A 141 -6.55 10.66 -4.90
CA PHE A 141 -5.67 9.57 -4.43
C PHE A 141 -6.48 8.40 -3.85
N ASN A 142 -7.44 7.90 -4.61
CA ASN A 142 -8.39 6.90 -4.13
C ASN A 142 -8.50 5.71 -5.11
N PRO A 143 -8.22 4.49 -4.67
CA PRO A 143 -7.73 4.10 -3.36
C PRO A 143 -6.28 4.56 -3.11
N LEU A 144 -5.92 4.82 -1.84
CA LEU A 144 -4.53 4.98 -1.43
C LEU A 144 -4.00 3.62 -0.97
N PHE A 145 -2.92 3.16 -1.59
CA PHE A 145 -2.25 1.93 -1.22
C PHE A 145 -0.85 2.22 -0.70
N ILE A 146 -0.59 1.82 0.54
CA ILE A 146 0.69 2.04 1.22
C ILE A 146 1.36 0.68 1.45
N HIS A 147 2.60 0.53 0.99
CA HIS A 147 3.35 -0.71 1.26
C HIS A 147 4.70 -0.40 1.91
N GLY A 148 5.32 -1.43 2.48
CA GLY A 148 6.65 -1.33 3.09
C GLY A 148 6.93 -2.50 4.01
N GLU A 149 8.17 -2.66 4.41
CA GLU A 149 8.58 -3.75 5.30
C GLU A 149 7.85 -3.71 6.66
N PRO A 150 7.76 -4.84 7.38
CA PRO A 150 7.19 -4.84 8.72
C PRO A 150 7.93 -3.87 9.66
N GLY A 151 7.17 -3.12 10.48
CA GLY A 151 7.74 -2.24 11.50
C GLY A 151 8.19 -0.85 11.03
N VAL A 152 7.97 -0.45 9.76
CA VAL A 152 8.35 0.88 9.24
C VAL A 152 7.37 2.00 9.58
N GLY A 153 6.25 1.70 10.24
CA GLY A 153 5.29 2.72 10.70
C GLY A 153 3.96 2.78 9.94
N LYS A 154 3.65 1.81 9.05
CA LYS A 154 2.40 1.76 8.28
C LYS A 154 1.14 1.85 9.15
N THR A 155 1.01 0.94 10.11
CA THR A 155 -0.10 0.92 11.08
C THR A 155 -0.19 2.20 11.88
N HIS A 156 0.97 2.80 12.25
CA HIS A 156 1.01 4.06 12.97
C HIS A 156 0.41 5.20 12.14
N LEU A 157 0.74 5.26 10.85
CA LEU A 157 0.15 6.22 9.92
C LEU A 157 -1.37 6.05 9.80
N LEU A 158 -1.87 4.80 9.68
CA LEU A 158 -3.31 4.54 9.64
C LEU A 158 -4.00 4.99 10.94
N LYS A 159 -3.40 4.73 12.10
CA LYS A 159 -3.95 5.17 13.40
C LYS A 159 -3.97 6.70 13.50
N THR A 160 -2.94 7.38 13.04
CA THR A 160 -2.93 8.84 12.94
C THR A 160 -4.04 9.37 12.04
N MET A 161 -4.32 8.71 10.91
CA MET A 161 -5.45 9.07 10.04
C MET A 161 -6.80 8.84 10.74
N GLU A 162 -6.94 7.74 11.49
CA GLU A 162 -8.15 7.44 12.26
C GLU A 162 -8.41 8.52 13.32
N GLU A 163 -7.39 8.89 14.09
CA GLU A 163 -7.47 9.89 15.15
C GLU A 163 -7.76 11.30 14.60
N SER A 164 -7.28 11.61 13.39
CA SER A 164 -7.44 12.93 12.77
C SER A 164 -8.81 13.17 12.14
N SER A 165 -9.66 12.16 11.97
CA SER A 165 -10.98 12.30 11.33
C SER A 165 -12.05 11.51 12.10
N ARG A 166 -13.15 12.18 12.49
CA ARG A 166 -14.28 11.53 13.14
C ARG A 166 -15.08 10.59 12.23
N SER A 167 -14.99 10.77 10.91
CA SER A 167 -15.68 9.93 9.94
C SER A 167 -14.75 8.89 9.31
N SER A 168 -13.81 8.35 10.09
CA SER A 168 -12.90 7.29 9.68
C SER A 168 -13.14 6.00 10.48
N TYR A 169 -12.81 4.86 9.88
CA TYR A 169 -12.88 3.57 10.55
C TYR A 169 -11.66 2.72 10.17
N TYR A 170 -10.88 2.38 11.19
CA TYR A 170 -9.75 1.46 11.07
C TYR A 170 -10.20 0.02 11.34
N ILE A 171 -9.74 -0.88 10.51
CA ILE A 171 -9.91 -2.33 10.70
C ILE A 171 -8.66 -3.07 10.20
N ASP A 172 -8.13 -3.98 11.00
CA ASP A 172 -7.11 -4.92 10.55
C ASP A 172 -7.73 -6.09 9.77
N SER A 173 -6.90 -6.77 8.99
CA SER A 173 -7.36 -7.87 8.13
C SER A 173 -7.97 -9.05 8.89
N GLU A 174 -7.51 -9.33 10.11
CA GLU A 174 -8.03 -10.42 10.94
C GLU A 174 -9.44 -10.09 11.42
N SER A 175 -9.64 -8.91 11.99
CA SER A 175 -10.95 -8.39 12.43
C SER A 175 -11.94 -8.26 11.26
N PHE A 176 -11.46 -7.85 10.08
CA PHE A 176 -12.29 -7.80 8.87
C PHE A 176 -12.76 -9.21 8.49
N LEU A 177 -11.84 -10.17 8.45
CA LEU A 177 -12.15 -11.57 8.12
C LEU A 177 -13.11 -12.19 9.13
N GLU A 178 -12.86 -11.99 10.42
CA GLU A 178 -13.72 -12.50 11.49
C GLU A 178 -15.13 -11.92 11.39
N SER A 179 -15.26 -10.62 11.23
CA SER A 179 -16.55 -9.95 11.08
C SER A 179 -17.30 -10.41 9.83
N TYR A 180 -16.60 -10.59 8.71
CA TYR A 180 -17.16 -11.08 7.46
C TYR A 180 -17.69 -12.53 7.60
N VAL A 181 -16.86 -13.42 8.14
CA VAL A 181 -17.22 -14.84 8.32
C VAL A 181 -18.37 -14.99 9.33
N SER A 182 -18.33 -14.28 10.44
CA SER A 182 -19.41 -14.27 11.45
C SER A 182 -20.70 -13.71 10.87
N GLY A 183 -20.61 -12.64 10.08
CA GLY A 183 -21.77 -12.07 9.38
C GLY A 183 -22.45 -13.07 8.45
N ILE A 184 -21.69 -13.87 7.70
CA ILE A 184 -22.24 -14.92 6.84
C ILE A 184 -22.89 -16.03 7.69
N LYS A 185 -22.19 -16.52 8.71
CA LYS A 185 -22.70 -17.61 9.58
C LYS A 185 -24.01 -17.23 10.29
N ASN A 186 -24.10 -16.00 10.74
CA ASN A 186 -25.22 -15.48 11.52
C ASN A 186 -26.30 -14.80 10.65
N GLN A 187 -26.19 -14.85 9.32
CA GLN A 187 -27.08 -14.17 8.37
C GLN A 187 -27.21 -12.66 8.64
N SER A 188 -26.13 -12.03 9.11
CA SER A 188 -26.07 -10.62 9.52
C SER A 188 -24.97 -9.85 8.79
N ILE A 189 -24.61 -10.31 7.59
CA ILE A 189 -23.55 -9.69 6.77
C ILE A 189 -23.83 -8.21 6.45
N ASP A 190 -25.10 -7.84 6.36
CA ASP A 190 -25.51 -6.47 6.09
C ASP A 190 -25.14 -5.51 7.23
N LEU A 191 -25.15 -5.98 8.48
CA LEU A 191 -24.70 -5.18 9.61
C LEU A 191 -23.20 -4.83 9.49
N PHE A 192 -22.38 -5.80 9.09
CA PHE A 192 -20.97 -5.56 8.82
C PHE A 192 -20.77 -4.55 7.68
N LYS A 193 -21.48 -4.77 6.55
CA LYS A 193 -21.41 -3.88 5.38
C LYS A 193 -21.87 -2.46 5.74
N ASN A 194 -22.96 -2.32 6.45
CA ASN A 194 -23.46 -1.02 6.89
C ASN A 194 -22.47 -0.30 7.79
N LYS A 195 -21.83 -1.03 8.72
CA LYS A 195 -20.82 -0.45 9.61
C LYS A 195 -19.63 0.11 8.84
N ILE A 196 -19.04 -0.67 7.91
CA ILE A 196 -17.88 -0.20 7.14
C ILE A 196 -18.24 0.89 6.12
N ARG A 197 -19.47 0.93 5.63
CA ARG A 197 -19.96 1.91 4.63
C ARG A 197 -20.46 3.20 5.24
N SER A 198 -20.70 3.26 6.56
CA SER A 198 -21.19 4.46 7.24
C SER A 198 -20.15 5.59 7.33
N VAL A 199 -18.87 5.28 7.20
CA VAL A 199 -17.77 6.24 7.31
C VAL A 199 -17.36 6.81 5.95
N ASP A 200 -16.63 7.93 5.97
CA ASP A 200 -16.11 8.56 4.76
C ASP A 200 -14.71 8.08 4.41
N ILE A 201 -13.97 7.57 5.39
CA ILE A 201 -12.61 7.02 5.21
C ILE A 201 -12.54 5.63 5.82
N LEU A 202 -12.30 4.62 5.00
CA LEU A 202 -12.06 3.25 5.45
C LEU A 202 -10.56 2.94 5.40
N LEU A 203 -10.00 2.52 6.52
CA LEU A 203 -8.58 2.22 6.70
C LEU A 203 -8.45 0.72 6.96
N ILE A 204 -7.82 -0.01 6.03
CA ILE A 204 -7.65 -1.48 6.15
C ILE A 204 -6.16 -1.81 6.22
N ASP A 205 -5.76 -2.43 7.33
CA ASP A 205 -4.38 -2.83 7.57
C ASP A 205 -4.10 -4.29 7.18
N ASP A 206 -2.86 -4.54 6.74
CA ASP A 206 -2.31 -5.86 6.49
C ASP A 206 -3.11 -6.72 5.50
N ILE A 207 -3.57 -6.15 4.39
CA ILE A 207 -4.44 -6.85 3.42
C ILE A 207 -3.80 -8.09 2.79
N GLN A 208 -2.47 -8.30 2.88
CA GLN A 208 -1.80 -9.52 2.42
C GLN A 208 -2.37 -10.79 3.09
N PHE A 209 -2.95 -10.70 4.27
CA PHE A 209 -3.61 -11.83 4.92
C PHE A 209 -4.94 -12.26 4.25
N PHE A 210 -5.45 -11.51 3.27
CA PHE A 210 -6.56 -11.93 2.44
C PHE A 210 -6.14 -12.81 1.25
N MET A 211 -4.84 -12.94 0.97
CA MET A 211 -4.34 -13.77 -0.13
C MET A 211 -4.89 -15.20 -0.05
N GLY A 212 -5.38 -15.72 -1.17
CA GLY A 212 -5.98 -17.05 -1.27
C GLY A 212 -7.40 -17.19 -0.70
N LYS A 213 -7.95 -16.16 -0.04
CA LYS A 213 -9.30 -16.16 0.54
C LYS A 213 -10.30 -15.52 -0.44
N LYS A 214 -10.73 -16.25 -1.46
CA LYS A 214 -11.54 -15.72 -2.57
C LYS A 214 -12.75 -14.88 -2.13
N GLY A 215 -13.57 -15.38 -1.19
CA GLY A 215 -14.78 -14.67 -0.75
C GLY A 215 -14.48 -13.31 -0.11
N VAL A 216 -13.40 -13.21 0.69
CA VAL A 216 -12.99 -11.97 1.33
C VAL A 216 -12.38 -11.00 0.31
N SER A 217 -11.59 -11.51 -0.63
CA SER A 217 -11.01 -10.69 -1.71
C SER A 217 -12.10 -10.12 -2.63
N GLU A 218 -13.20 -10.85 -2.84
CA GLU A 218 -14.36 -10.35 -3.56
C GLU A 218 -15.12 -9.29 -2.76
N GLU A 219 -15.33 -9.49 -1.46
CA GLU A 219 -15.96 -8.46 -0.62
C GLU A 219 -15.10 -7.20 -0.54
N LEU A 220 -13.77 -7.33 -0.44
CA LEU A 220 -12.85 -6.19 -0.50
C LEU A 220 -13.00 -5.43 -1.83
N PHE A 221 -13.08 -6.13 -2.95
CA PHE A 221 -13.31 -5.51 -4.26
C PHE A 221 -14.64 -4.75 -4.30
N HIS A 222 -15.72 -5.32 -3.78
CA HIS A 222 -17.02 -4.64 -3.71
C HIS A 222 -17.00 -3.44 -2.77
N THR A 223 -16.29 -3.54 -1.66
CA THR A 223 -16.10 -2.46 -0.70
C THR A 223 -15.34 -1.28 -1.33
N ILE A 224 -14.21 -1.54 -1.99
CA ILE A 224 -13.46 -0.49 -2.71
C ILE A 224 -14.36 0.20 -3.75
N ASN A 225 -15.09 -0.58 -4.57
CA ASN A 225 -15.98 0.01 -5.55
C ASN A 225 -17.10 0.86 -4.92
N TYR A 226 -17.63 0.44 -3.77
CA TYR A 226 -18.62 1.23 -3.06
C TYR A 226 -18.05 2.57 -2.65
N PHE A 227 -16.86 2.61 -2.04
CA PHE A 227 -16.23 3.85 -1.60
C PHE A 227 -15.90 4.77 -2.77
N LEU A 228 -15.35 4.23 -3.86
CA LEU A 228 -15.04 5.00 -5.06
C LEU A 228 -16.30 5.61 -5.71
N ASN A 229 -17.40 4.86 -5.76
CA ASN A 229 -18.63 5.30 -6.38
C ASN A 229 -19.40 6.35 -5.54
N ASN A 230 -19.14 6.39 -4.22
CA ASN A 230 -19.81 7.32 -3.30
C ASN A 230 -18.88 8.46 -2.85
N ASN A 231 -17.81 8.76 -3.59
CA ASN A 231 -16.83 9.81 -3.28
C ASN A 231 -16.27 9.70 -1.85
N LYS A 232 -16.16 8.47 -1.33
CA LYS A 232 -15.57 8.13 -0.04
C LYS A 232 -14.18 7.56 -0.27
N ALA A 233 -13.29 7.67 0.73
CA ALA A 233 -11.91 7.23 0.61
C ALA A 233 -11.69 5.82 1.16
N VAL A 234 -10.81 5.06 0.52
CA VAL A 234 -10.30 3.81 1.06
C VAL A 234 -8.78 3.80 1.04
N VAL A 235 -8.18 3.45 2.17
CA VAL A 235 -6.74 3.32 2.35
C VAL A 235 -6.42 1.88 2.69
N LEU A 236 -5.51 1.29 1.94
CA LEU A 236 -5.09 -0.09 2.07
C LEU A 236 -3.61 -0.16 2.41
N VAL A 237 -3.26 -0.98 3.38
CA VAL A 237 -1.87 -1.18 3.78
C VAL A 237 -1.46 -2.64 3.62
N SER A 238 -0.21 -2.85 3.17
CA SER A 238 0.38 -4.17 3.00
C SER A 238 1.88 -4.17 3.29
N ASP A 239 2.45 -5.33 3.59
CA ASP A 239 3.90 -5.55 3.60
C ASP A 239 4.46 -5.80 2.18
N GLN A 240 3.59 -6.01 1.19
CA GLN A 240 3.95 -6.36 -0.19
C GLN A 240 3.44 -5.32 -1.19
N LYS A 241 4.16 -5.18 -2.30
CA LYS A 241 3.71 -4.39 -3.46
C LYS A 241 2.45 -5.02 -4.08
N PRO A 242 1.56 -4.22 -4.72
CA PRO A 242 0.34 -4.74 -5.33
C PRO A 242 0.59 -5.91 -6.29
N GLN A 243 1.69 -5.88 -7.05
CA GLN A 243 2.05 -6.91 -8.01
C GLN A 243 2.41 -8.26 -7.37
N ASN A 244 2.79 -8.24 -6.09
CA ASN A 244 3.21 -9.42 -5.33
C ASN A 244 2.08 -10.03 -4.50
N LEU A 245 0.87 -9.44 -4.50
CA LEU A 245 -0.31 -9.95 -3.80
C LEU A 245 -0.90 -11.17 -4.54
N LEU A 246 -0.17 -12.29 -4.47
CA LEU A 246 -0.53 -13.52 -5.16
C LEU A 246 -1.87 -14.08 -4.64
N GLY A 247 -2.75 -14.44 -5.57
CA GLY A 247 -4.08 -14.99 -5.24
C GLY A 247 -5.19 -13.95 -5.07
N PHE A 248 -4.87 -12.66 -5.21
CA PHE A 248 -5.92 -11.65 -5.43
C PHE A 248 -6.41 -11.69 -6.87
N PRO A 249 -7.73 -11.45 -7.11
CA PRO A 249 -8.25 -11.30 -8.45
C PRO A 249 -7.58 -10.13 -9.20
N GLU A 250 -7.25 -10.30 -10.47
CA GLU A 250 -6.62 -9.25 -11.30
C GLU A 250 -7.41 -7.92 -11.28
N ARG A 251 -8.76 -8.03 -11.26
CA ARG A 251 -9.64 -6.86 -11.16
C ARG A 251 -9.44 -6.05 -9.87
N LEU A 252 -9.10 -6.71 -8.75
CA LEU A 252 -8.80 -6.04 -7.48
C LEU A 252 -7.45 -5.32 -7.56
N ILE A 253 -6.42 -6.01 -8.07
CA ILE A 253 -5.11 -5.40 -8.30
C ILE A 253 -5.21 -4.19 -9.23
N SER A 254 -5.96 -4.31 -10.33
CA SER A 254 -6.19 -3.19 -11.26
C SER A 254 -6.87 -2.00 -10.56
N ARG A 255 -7.82 -2.24 -9.64
CA ARG A 255 -8.45 -1.17 -8.85
C ARG A 255 -7.46 -0.47 -7.93
N ILE A 256 -6.63 -1.23 -7.24
CA ILE A 256 -5.57 -0.69 -6.37
C ILE A 256 -4.61 0.19 -7.18
N LEU A 257 -4.17 -0.30 -8.34
CA LEU A 257 -3.23 0.42 -9.21
C LEU A 257 -3.81 1.66 -9.89
N ASN A 258 -5.13 1.79 -9.98
CA ASN A 258 -5.78 2.99 -10.50
C ASN A 258 -5.76 4.18 -9.53
N GLY A 259 -5.47 3.92 -8.26
CA GLY A 259 -5.28 4.94 -7.23
C GLY A 259 -3.83 5.39 -7.09
N LEU A 260 -3.46 5.82 -5.90
CA LEU A 260 -2.07 6.14 -5.56
C LEU A 260 -1.43 4.96 -4.82
N VAL A 261 -0.32 4.46 -5.35
CA VAL A 261 0.55 3.49 -4.68
C VAL A 261 1.80 4.20 -4.19
N THR A 262 2.08 4.10 -2.90
CA THR A 262 3.28 4.68 -2.28
C THR A 262 3.90 3.69 -1.31
N ASP A 263 5.17 3.88 -1.01
CA ASP A 263 5.91 3.07 -0.05
C ASP A 263 6.29 3.87 1.21
N ILE A 264 6.57 3.11 2.25
CA ILE A 264 7.30 3.58 3.43
C ILE A 264 8.55 2.72 3.53
N GLU A 265 9.69 3.38 3.38
CA GLU A 265 10.99 2.74 3.49
C GLU A 265 11.47 2.69 4.95
N LYS A 266 12.62 2.06 5.16
CA LYS A 266 13.29 2.04 6.47
C LYS A 266 13.62 3.46 6.93
N PRO A 267 13.52 3.75 8.23
CA PRO A 267 13.89 5.05 8.76
C PRO A 267 15.36 5.35 8.46
N ASP A 268 15.63 6.54 7.96
CA ASP A 268 17.01 7.02 7.79
C ASP A 268 17.66 7.39 9.13
N LYS A 269 18.98 7.60 9.12
CA LYS A 269 19.73 7.92 10.34
C LYS A 269 19.28 9.21 11.01
N SER A 270 18.80 10.18 10.23
CA SER A 270 18.27 11.43 10.75
C SER A 270 16.98 11.19 11.53
N MET A 271 16.05 10.46 10.91
CA MET A 271 14.78 10.09 11.50
C MET A 271 14.96 9.23 12.76
N PHE A 272 15.95 8.32 12.76
CA PHE A 272 16.32 7.56 13.94
C PHE A 272 16.82 8.44 15.08
N LYS A 273 17.70 9.40 14.78
CA LYS A 273 18.19 10.38 15.76
C LYS A 273 17.05 11.20 16.36
N ASP A 274 16.15 11.69 15.50
CA ASP A 274 15.00 12.50 15.93
C ASP A 274 14.06 11.69 16.83
N PHE A 275 13.85 10.41 16.50
CA PHE A 275 13.08 9.48 17.34
C PHE A 275 13.71 9.31 18.73
N LEU A 276 15.01 8.99 18.80
CA LEU A 276 15.71 8.86 20.07
C LEU A 276 15.69 10.15 20.90
N THR A 277 15.80 11.29 20.24
CA THR A 277 15.71 12.60 20.88
C THR A 277 14.32 12.87 21.42
N SER A 278 13.26 12.51 20.71
CA SER A 278 11.86 12.63 21.17
C SER A 278 11.57 11.74 22.37
N VAL A 279 12.01 10.48 22.32
CA VAL A 279 11.91 9.54 23.44
C VAL A 279 12.64 10.05 24.68
N ASN A 280 13.84 10.63 24.49
CA ASN A 280 14.62 11.15 25.59
C ASN A 280 13.96 12.37 26.25
N LYS A 281 13.27 13.22 25.47
CA LYS A 281 12.48 14.36 25.99
C LYS A 281 11.22 13.94 26.75
N GLN A 282 10.57 12.84 26.35
CA GLN A 282 9.37 12.32 27.01
C GLN A 282 9.68 11.63 28.35
N ASN A 283 10.90 11.16 28.54
CA ASN A 283 11.34 10.59 29.80
C ASN A 283 11.95 11.73 30.65
N GLU A 284 11.31 12.06 31.78
CA GLU A 284 11.70 13.12 32.71
C GLU A 284 13.15 13.00 33.22
N GLU A 285 13.71 11.81 33.20
CA GLU A 285 15.09 11.52 33.49
C GLU A 285 15.82 11.19 32.19
N ASN A 286 16.79 12.00 31.79
CA ASN A 286 17.60 11.78 30.61
C ASN A 286 18.09 10.31 30.50
N LEU A 287 17.38 9.52 29.68
CA LEU A 287 17.65 8.10 29.44
C LEU A 287 18.97 7.92 28.68
N LEU A 288 19.26 8.84 27.78
CA LEU A 288 20.38 8.82 26.84
C LEU A 288 21.16 10.13 26.91
N THR A 289 22.47 10.01 26.91
CA THR A 289 23.38 11.16 26.63
C THR A 289 23.47 11.43 25.13
N ASP A 290 23.92 12.62 24.75
CA ASP A 290 24.15 12.94 23.33
C ASP A 290 25.14 11.95 22.66
N SER A 291 26.16 11.50 23.40
CA SER A 291 27.10 10.47 22.94
C SER A 291 26.36 9.14 22.69
N ASN A 292 25.47 8.72 23.59
CA ASN A 292 24.69 7.49 23.42
C ASN A 292 23.78 7.57 22.18
N ILE A 293 23.15 8.72 21.93
CA ILE A 293 22.32 8.93 20.74
C ILE A 293 23.18 8.83 19.47
N GLN A 294 24.37 9.43 19.50
CA GLN A 294 25.30 9.36 18.37
C GLN A 294 25.77 7.92 18.09
N ASP A 295 26.12 7.18 19.14
CA ASP A 295 26.53 5.77 19.03
C ASP A 295 25.40 4.89 18.48
N LEU A 296 24.15 5.09 18.96
CA LEU A 296 22.99 4.36 18.47
C LEU A 296 22.66 4.69 17.01
N THR A 297 22.88 5.91 16.54
CA THR A 297 22.68 6.26 15.13
C THR A 297 23.68 5.63 14.16
N CYS A 298 24.77 5.04 14.69
CA CYS A 298 25.71 4.25 13.90
C CYS A 298 25.21 2.80 13.68
N ILE A 299 24.22 2.35 14.44
CA ILE A 299 23.63 1.01 14.29
C ILE A 299 22.72 0.99 13.06
N ASP A 300 22.85 -0.04 12.24
CA ASP A 300 21.92 -0.29 11.15
C ASP A 300 20.60 -0.84 11.70
N VAL A 301 19.56 -0.05 11.66
CA VAL A 301 18.23 -0.40 12.20
C VAL A 301 17.27 -0.59 11.04
N SER A 302 16.63 -1.75 11.02
CA SER A 302 15.72 -2.12 9.93
C SER A 302 14.31 -1.56 10.09
N SER A 303 13.89 -1.23 11.32
CA SER A 303 12.51 -0.82 11.57
C SER A 303 12.35 -0.01 12.87
N PHE A 304 11.27 0.75 12.99
CA PHE A 304 10.89 1.38 14.27
C PHE A 304 10.58 0.36 15.38
N ARG A 305 10.23 -0.88 15.03
CA ARG A 305 10.06 -1.96 16.01
C ARG A 305 11.37 -2.31 16.68
N ASP A 306 12.46 -2.40 15.91
CA ASP A 306 13.80 -2.66 16.44
C ASP A 306 14.26 -1.50 17.33
N ILE A 307 14.01 -0.27 16.91
CA ILE A 307 14.32 0.93 17.69
C ILE A 307 13.58 0.90 19.03
N ASN A 308 12.28 0.62 19.03
CA ASN A 308 11.50 0.49 20.25
C ASN A 308 12.01 -0.64 21.16
N GLY A 309 12.47 -1.76 20.59
CA GLY A 309 13.12 -2.84 21.33
C GLY A 309 14.37 -2.36 22.09
N ILE A 310 15.23 -1.59 21.40
CA ILE A 310 16.41 -0.98 22.00
C ILE A 310 16.02 -0.02 23.13
N VAL A 311 15.08 0.89 22.88
CA VAL A 311 14.60 1.88 23.87
C VAL A 311 14.04 1.18 25.11
N ASN A 312 13.19 0.17 24.93
CA ASN A 312 12.63 -0.59 26.06
C ASN A 312 13.74 -1.28 26.89
N SER A 313 14.76 -1.83 26.23
CA SER A 313 15.91 -2.43 26.91
C SER A 313 16.69 -1.38 27.73
N LEU A 314 16.88 -0.16 27.19
CA LEU A 314 17.53 0.95 27.90
C LEU A 314 16.74 1.41 29.13
N ILE A 315 15.41 1.43 29.05
CA ILE A 315 14.54 1.77 30.19
C ILE A 315 14.68 0.69 31.28
N ILE A 316 14.62 -0.58 30.92
CA ILE A 316 14.77 -1.69 31.88
C ILE A 316 16.17 -1.69 32.51
N ASN A 317 17.22 -1.49 31.74
CA ASN A 317 18.61 -1.42 32.24
C ASN A 317 18.75 -0.31 33.29
N LYS A 318 18.16 0.85 33.06
CA LYS A 318 18.18 1.95 34.02
C LYS A 318 17.47 1.56 35.33
N GLN A 319 16.34 0.88 35.26
CA GLN A 319 15.60 0.40 36.43
C GLN A 319 16.36 -0.67 37.22
N THR A 320 17.15 -1.49 36.53
CA THR A 320 17.93 -2.59 37.14
C THR A 320 19.36 -2.17 37.54
N GLY A 321 19.75 -0.91 37.30
CA GLY A 321 21.09 -0.39 37.63
C GLY A 321 22.19 -0.86 36.66
N VAL A 322 21.82 -1.42 35.52
CA VAL A 322 22.77 -1.80 34.46
C VAL A 322 23.17 -0.57 33.65
N SER A 323 24.46 -0.49 33.31
CA SER A 323 24.99 0.64 32.53
C SER A 323 24.48 0.63 31.10
N ASN A 324 23.71 1.66 30.72
CA ASN A 324 23.28 1.85 29.33
C ASN A 324 24.45 2.01 28.35
N SER A 325 25.56 2.59 28.79
CA SER A 325 26.76 2.75 27.95
C SER A 325 27.41 1.41 27.57
N GLU A 326 27.44 0.46 28.48
CA GLU A 326 27.95 -0.89 28.21
C GLU A 326 27.03 -1.63 27.24
N TYR A 327 25.72 -1.55 27.44
CA TYR A 327 24.73 -2.15 26.56
C TYR A 327 24.82 -1.58 25.14
N ILE A 328 24.88 -0.23 24.99
CA ILE A 328 25.01 0.43 23.70
C ILE A 328 26.33 0.05 23.01
N SER A 329 27.45 0.03 23.77
CA SER A 329 28.75 -0.40 23.24
C SER A 329 28.70 -1.85 22.71
N GLY A 330 27.97 -2.73 23.38
CA GLY A 330 27.72 -4.09 22.94
C GLY A 330 26.92 -4.14 21.62
N LEU A 331 25.83 -3.33 21.52
CA LEU A 331 25.02 -3.22 20.30
C LEU A 331 25.83 -2.67 19.12
N VAL A 332 26.63 -1.61 19.33
CA VAL A 332 27.48 -1.03 18.28
C VAL A 332 28.50 -2.04 17.78
N LYS A 333 29.16 -2.78 18.71
CA LYS A 333 30.09 -3.85 18.34
C LYS A 333 29.43 -4.97 17.55
N SER A 334 28.24 -5.42 17.98
CA SER A 334 27.51 -6.47 17.28
C SER A 334 26.99 -6.00 15.90
N SER A 335 26.55 -4.76 15.78
CA SER A 335 26.13 -4.17 14.50
C SER A 335 27.32 -3.93 13.57
N SER A 336 28.45 -3.47 14.10
CA SER A 336 29.69 -3.34 13.33
C SER A 336 30.20 -4.69 12.85
N GLY A 337 30.02 -5.73 13.66
CA GLY A 337 30.29 -7.12 13.26
C GLY A 337 29.36 -7.62 12.15
N LYS A 338 28.09 -7.23 12.18
CA LYS A 338 27.11 -7.53 11.10
C LYS A 338 27.38 -6.73 9.82
N GLN A 339 27.80 -5.47 9.90
CA GLN A 339 28.22 -4.67 8.73
C GLN A 339 29.51 -5.19 8.09
N LEU A 340 30.38 -5.84 8.86
CA LEU A 340 31.61 -6.48 8.34
C LEU A 340 31.35 -7.79 7.61
N MET A 341 30.12 -8.32 7.64
CA MET A 341 29.78 -9.59 7.01
C MET A 341 28.46 -9.57 6.22
N GLU A 342 28.12 -8.48 5.52
CA GLU A 342 27.30 -8.69 4.34
C GLU A 342 28.07 -9.59 3.38
N LEU A 343 27.66 -10.87 3.30
CA LEU A 343 28.25 -11.85 2.39
C LEU A 343 27.85 -11.51 0.95
N THR A 344 28.28 -10.31 0.52
CA THR A 344 28.07 -9.88 -0.87
C THR A 344 28.81 -10.83 -1.81
N PRO A 345 28.34 -11.01 -3.05
CA PRO A 345 29.08 -11.77 -4.04
C PRO A 345 30.52 -11.29 -4.22
N GLU A 346 30.73 -9.97 -4.13
CA GLU A 346 32.04 -9.32 -4.24
C GLU A 346 32.95 -9.71 -3.07
N TYR A 347 32.42 -9.72 -1.85
CA TYR A 347 33.15 -10.17 -0.67
C TYR A 347 33.59 -11.63 -0.77
N LEU A 348 32.66 -12.52 -1.15
CA LEU A 348 32.96 -13.95 -1.31
C LEU A 348 34.01 -14.18 -2.41
N PHE A 349 33.94 -13.38 -3.48
CA PHE A 349 34.92 -13.42 -4.55
C PHE A 349 36.31 -12.99 -4.05
N GLU A 350 36.38 -11.95 -3.23
CA GLU A 350 37.61 -11.45 -2.64
C GLU A 350 38.19 -12.45 -1.64
N TYR A 351 37.36 -13.01 -0.78
CA TYR A 351 37.74 -14.04 0.18
C TYR A 351 38.40 -15.23 -0.52
N VAL A 352 37.78 -15.78 -1.56
CA VAL A 352 38.31 -16.95 -2.29
C VAL A 352 39.57 -16.56 -3.07
N SER A 353 39.64 -15.38 -3.63
CA SER A 353 40.83 -14.84 -4.32
C SER A 353 42.01 -14.79 -3.37
N ASN A 354 41.83 -14.24 -2.18
CA ASN A 354 42.89 -14.13 -1.14
C ASN A 354 43.26 -15.51 -0.57
N LEU A 355 42.30 -16.38 -0.29
CA LEU A 355 42.54 -17.71 0.27
C LEU A 355 43.42 -18.57 -0.63
N HIS A 356 43.15 -18.56 -1.93
CA HIS A 356 43.89 -19.34 -2.93
C HIS A 356 45.01 -18.56 -3.62
N GLN A 357 45.21 -17.27 -3.29
CA GLN A 357 46.17 -16.38 -3.95
C GLN A 357 46.01 -16.35 -5.48
N VAL A 358 44.76 -16.40 -5.95
CA VAL A 358 44.41 -16.40 -7.37
C VAL A 358 43.69 -15.11 -7.71
N ASP A 359 44.15 -14.41 -8.75
CA ASP A 359 43.54 -13.18 -9.23
C ASP A 359 42.07 -13.42 -9.62
N LYS A 360 41.19 -12.49 -9.25
CA LYS A 360 39.74 -12.49 -9.58
C LYS A 360 39.52 -12.69 -11.09
N LYS A 361 40.35 -12.07 -11.94
CA LYS A 361 40.26 -12.19 -13.40
C LYS A 361 40.55 -13.62 -13.87
N LEU A 362 41.45 -14.34 -13.18
CA LEU A 362 41.77 -15.74 -13.51
C LEU A 362 40.63 -16.67 -13.09
N ILE A 363 39.97 -16.44 -11.95
CA ILE A 363 38.80 -17.21 -11.50
C ILE A 363 37.66 -17.08 -12.54
N SER A 364 37.41 -15.89 -13.06
CA SER A 364 36.37 -15.64 -14.09
C SER A 364 36.78 -16.07 -15.49
N SER A 365 38.07 -16.29 -15.73
CA SER A 365 38.62 -16.64 -17.06
C SER A 365 38.34 -18.10 -17.46
N LYS A 366 38.77 -18.50 -18.66
CA LYS A 366 38.73 -19.88 -19.15
C LYS A 366 39.94 -20.75 -18.70
N ASN A 367 40.74 -20.23 -17.77
CA ASN A 367 41.91 -20.96 -17.24
C ASN A 367 41.47 -22.30 -16.58
N ARG A 368 42.25 -23.38 -16.83
CA ARG A 368 41.95 -24.73 -16.35
C ARG A 368 43.00 -25.24 -15.39
N SER A 369 43.88 -24.38 -14.83
CA SER A 369 44.82 -24.83 -13.78
C SER A 369 44.07 -25.41 -12.61
N LEU A 370 44.72 -26.32 -11.89
CA LEU A 370 44.11 -27.02 -10.75
C LEU A 370 43.66 -26.03 -9.65
N GLU A 371 44.52 -25.07 -9.31
CA GLU A 371 44.30 -24.05 -8.29
C GLU A 371 43.11 -23.14 -8.62
N VAL A 372 43.06 -22.65 -9.87
CA VAL A 372 41.93 -21.84 -10.34
C VAL A 372 40.63 -22.65 -10.39
N GLY A 373 40.74 -23.96 -10.64
CA GLY A 373 39.60 -24.89 -10.63
C GLY A 373 39.01 -25.05 -9.23
N VAL A 374 39.86 -25.26 -8.22
CA VAL A 374 39.46 -25.41 -6.80
C VAL A 374 38.86 -24.12 -6.29
N ALA A 375 39.51 -22.96 -6.52
CA ALA A 375 38.99 -21.63 -6.17
C ALA A 375 37.61 -21.36 -6.79
N ARG A 376 37.41 -21.73 -8.06
CA ARG A 376 36.14 -21.58 -8.75
C ARG A 376 35.04 -22.47 -8.17
N HIS A 377 35.36 -23.72 -7.80
CA HIS A 377 34.40 -24.62 -7.16
C HIS A 377 34.00 -24.13 -5.78
N LEU A 378 34.95 -23.66 -4.97
CA LEU A 378 34.70 -23.06 -3.65
C LEU A 378 33.79 -21.81 -3.78
N LEU A 379 34.16 -20.89 -4.68
CA LEU A 379 33.38 -19.67 -4.90
C LEU A 379 31.92 -19.96 -5.27
N VAL A 380 31.70 -20.90 -6.21
CA VAL A 380 30.34 -21.29 -6.61
C VAL A 380 29.55 -21.86 -5.43
N ALA A 381 30.19 -22.68 -4.61
CA ALA A 381 29.55 -23.28 -3.44
C ALA A 381 29.18 -22.22 -2.38
N LEU A 382 30.09 -21.29 -2.09
CA LEU A 382 29.84 -20.20 -1.14
C LEU A 382 28.76 -19.24 -1.65
N LEU A 383 28.82 -18.83 -2.93
CA LEU A 383 27.78 -17.97 -3.53
C LEU A 383 26.40 -18.63 -3.46
N ARG A 384 26.30 -19.93 -3.76
CA ARG A 384 25.03 -20.64 -3.71
C ARG A 384 24.49 -20.80 -2.30
N LYS A 385 25.37 -20.95 -1.31
CA LYS A 385 24.99 -21.19 0.10
C LYS A 385 24.64 -19.92 0.84
N HIS A 386 25.35 -18.82 0.58
CA HIS A 386 25.29 -17.60 1.39
C HIS A 386 24.71 -16.39 0.65
N THR A 387 24.23 -16.57 -0.58
CA THR A 387 23.53 -15.51 -1.33
C THR A 387 22.28 -16.07 -2.00
N ASP A 388 21.31 -15.18 -2.32
CA ASP A 388 20.06 -15.53 -3.02
C ASP A 388 20.22 -15.62 -4.55
N LEU A 389 21.47 -15.63 -5.04
CA LEU A 389 21.75 -15.67 -6.46
C LEU A 389 21.28 -16.99 -7.11
N SER A 390 20.58 -16.85 -8.23
CA SER A 390 20.28 -17.99 -9.11
C SER A 390 21.55 -18.52 -9.80
N LEU A 391 21.54 -19.77 -10.25
CA LEU A 391 22.68 -20.37 -10.95
C LEU A 391 23.07 -19.57 -12.21
N THR A 392 22.10 -18.93 -12.86
CA THR A 392 22.34 -18.06 -14.01
C THR A 392 23.09 -16.80 -13.61
N GLN A 393 22.69 -16.15 -12.52
CA GLN A 393 23.37 -14.98 -11.97
C GLN A 393 24.79 -15.30 -11.49
N ILE A 394 24.99 -16.44 -10.80
CA ILE A 394 26.33 -16.95 -10.45
C ILE A 394 27.19 -17.13 -11.69
N GLY A 395 26.60 -17.62 -12.78
CA GLY A 395 27.29 -17.78 -14.07
C GLY A 395 27.81 -16.47 -14.65
N ILE A 396 27.08 -15.37 -14.47
CA ILE A 396 27.50 -14.02 -14.89
C ILE A 396 28.74 -13.59 -14.11
N TYR A 397 28.76 -13.75 -12.80
CA TYR A 397 29.93 -13.44 -11.95
C TYR A 397 31.18 -14.25 -12.34
N LEU A 398 31.01 -15.46 -12.88
CA LEU A 398 32.09 -16.34 -13.31
C LEU A 398 32.51 -16.11 -14.77
N GLY A 399 32.22 -14.96 -15.35
CA GLY A 399 32.59 -14.63 -16.73
C GLY A 399 31.65 -15.26 -17.77
N ASN A 400 30.34 -15.09 -17.55
CA ASN A 400 29.24 -15.54 -18.41
C ASN A 400 29.24 -17.06 -18.68
N ARG A 401 29.33 -17.86 -17.60
CA ARG A 401 29.20 -19.32 -17.69
C ARG A 401 27.74 -19.74 -17.79
N SER A 402 27.51 -20.81 -18.59
CA SER A 402 26.17 -21.39 -18.68
C SER A 402 25.72 -22.03 -17.36
N HIS A 403 24.40 -22.07 -17.12
CA HIS A 403 23.77 -22.75 -15.99
C HIS A 403 24.29 -24.18 -15.79
N SER A 404 24.44 -24.96 -16.85
CA SER A 404 24.98 -26.33 -16.80
C SER A 404 26.43 -26.37 -16.33
N THR A 405 27.24 -25.38 -16.69
CA THR A 405 28.64 -25.27 -16.23
C THR A 405 28.69 -24.96 -14.72
N VAL A 406 27.86 -24.04 -14.23
CA VAL A 406 27.77 -23.71 -12.81
C VAL A 406 27.31 -24.92 -12.00
N LEU A 407 26.31 -25.66 -12.49
CA LEU A 407 25.85 -26.90 -11.86
C LEU A 407 26.97 -27.97 -11.81
N SER A 408 27.75 -28.10 -12.87
CA SER A 408 28.92 -28.98 -12.89
C SER A 408 29.97 -28.58 -11.82
N TYR A 409 30.21 -27.28 -11.64
CA TYR A 409 31.12 -26.80 -10.58
C TYR A 409 30.57 -27.08 -9.18
N LEU A 410 29.28 -26.91 -8.94
CA LEU A 410 28.65 -27.28 -7.68
C LEU A 410 28.79 -28.77 -7.36
N ASN A 411 28.59 -29.64 -8.32
CA ASN A 411 28.74 -31.07 -8.16
C ASN A 411 30.21 -31.46 -7.85
N LYS A 412 31.16 -30.79 -8.50
CA LYS A 412 32.59 -30.98 -8.18
C LYS A 412 32.96 -30.47 -6.80
N ALA A 413 32.40 -29.34 -6.37
CA ALA A 413 32.59 -28.81 -5.00
C ALA A 413 32.09 -29.79 -3.95
N LYS A 414 30.90 -30.39 -4.14
CA LYS A 414 30.33 -31.39 -3.23
C LYS A 414 31.17 -32.67 -3.11
N ASN A 415 31.91 -33.03 -4.14
CA ASN A 415 32.72 -34.25 -4.18
C ASN A 415 34.21 -34.01 -3.88
N SER A 416 34.61 -32.76 -3.59
CA SER A 416 36.00 -32.40 -3.27
C SER A 416 36.21 -32.28 -1.76
N PRO A 417 36.98 -33.17 -1.09
CA PRO A 417 37.26 -33.06 0.32
C PRO A 417 37.94 -31.74 0.74
N VAL A 418 38.78 -31.18 -0.15
CA VAL A 418 39.47 -29.92 0.06
C VAL A 418 38.46 -28.76 0.13
N VAL A 419 37.57 -28.67 -0.87
CA VAL A 419 36.54 -27.60 -0.94
C VAL A 419 35.57 -27.73 0.24
N LEU A 420 35.17 -28.94 0.61
CA LEU A 420 34.28 -29.16 1.76
C LEU A 420 34.92 -28.70 3.08
N LYS A 421 36.20 -28.96 3.27
CA LYS A 421 36.94 -28.50 4.45
C LYS A 421 37.00 -26.96 4.51
N GLU A 422 37.19 -26.32 3.36
CA GLU A 422 37.26 -24.87 3.25
C GLU A 422 35.88 -24.22 3.50
N ILE A 423 34.80 -24.82 2.99
CA ILE A 423 33.41 -24.37 3.27
C ILE A 423 33.16 -24.48 4.79
N ASN A 424 33.46 -25.60 5.42
CA ASN A 424 33.25 -25.77 6.85
C ASN A 424 34.11 -24.80 7.68
N SER A 425 35.33 -24.50 7.23
CA SER A 425 36.20 -23.50 7.88
C SER A 425 35.63 -22.11 7.77
N PHE A 426 35.03 -21.76 6.61
CA PHE A 426 34.36 -20.51 6.40
C PHE A 426 33.10 -20.37 7.29
N ASP A 427 32.27 -21.44 7.33
CA ASP A 427 31.06 -21.47 8.17
C ASP A 427 31.39 -21.36 9.66
N ASN A 428 32.43 -22.05 10.11
CA ASN A 428 32.86 -21.96 11.51
C ASN A 428 33.36 -20.55 11.87
N LYS A 429 34.05 -19.88 10.97
CA LYS A 429 34.43 -18.47 11.18
C LYS A 429 33.21 -17.54 11.22
N LEU A 430 32.21 -17.78 10.38
CA LEU A 430 30.93 -17.08 10.44
C LEU A 430 30.24 -17.29 11.79
N ASN A 431 30.07 -18.53 12.21
CA ASN A 431 29.42 -18.87 13.47
C ASN A 431 30.19 -18.32 14.71
N MET A 432 31.51 -18.21 14.66
CA MET A 432 32.30 -17.58 15.73
C MET A 432 32.09 -16.06 15.80
N VAL A 433 31.83 -15.40 14.66
CA VAL A 433 31.53 -13.98 14.61
C VAL A 433 30.06 -13.72 14.98
N GLU A 434 29.16 -14.67 14.72
CA GLU A 434 27.76 -14.62 15.17
C GLU A 434 27.60 -14.93 16.67
N ALA A 435 28.57 -15.64 17.28
CA ALA A 435 28.56 -16.03 18.69
C ALA A 435 29.37 -15.08 19.61
N SER A 436 30.09 -14.14 19.04
CA SER A 436 30.89 -13.11 19.75
C SER A 436 30.21 -11.74 19.71
#